data_5eb4fa1b44d3098f271622773260d8e6
#
_entry.id   5eb4fa1b44d3098f271622773260d8e6
#
_cell.length_a   1.000
_cell.length_b   1.000
_cell.length_c   1.000
_cell.angle_alpha   90.00
_cell.angle_beta   90.00
_cell.angle_gamma   90.00
#
_symmetry.space_group_name_H-M   'P 1'
#
loop_
_entity.id
_entity.type
_entity.pdbx_description
1 polymer ?
#
loop_
_entity_poly.entity_id
_entity_poly.type
_entity_poly.pdbx_seq_one_letter_code
_entity_poly.pdbx_strand_id
1 'polypeptide(L)'
;TPVKRGPGSPKPKPPTATPPPSLPPGRIYAEPTFVPLLPGQLTTGEVNQYDAYASILQPIPPPRKGANMVMQLTDVLGQAAVDAITQSGKIVFHSVGDTGADKQNRVADEADVAGMMAKDLAITIPAEKPAFFYHLGDVVYEFGQADSYYGQFYEPFCLYNAPIFAIPGNHDGMIWAPSMQTLQAFQANFCTPAPVHATNAGSLMRTTMDQPGVYFTLEAPFVTIIGLYSNVVDKGPGIISSENNPKYKSIVSDDQKNWLISELKRLAPIRKQNKTAVVLAVHHPPFTGSGTQNTLGADLDDAFTKGGLWPDLILSGHAHLYERFERDVNGIKLPYIIAGCGGYNLSPYAKASDPTVKVPPSMANDPSLQAYMKTFGYMKIKATATQLAVVFNSIDVSYGIAADSIVIDLQTHAVTEGKRGREPL
;
A
#
# COMPACT_ATOMS: atom_id res chain seq x y z
N THR A 1 35.49 62.81 -0.85
CA THR A 1 35.91 62.04 -2.04
C THR A 1 35.14 60.73 -2.04
N PRO A 2 34.30 60.46 -3.07
CA PRO A 2 33.54 59.23 -3.14
C PRO A 2 34.42 58.13 -3.70
N VAL A 3 34.41 56.95 -3.04
CA VAL A 3 35.09 55.73 -3.45
C VAL A 3 34.34 55.15 -4.67
N LYS A 4 35.03 55.02 -5.80
CA LYS A 4 34.54 54.31 -6.98
C LYS A 4 34.49 52.83 -6.69
N ARG A 5 33.29 52.22 -6.80
CA ARG A 5 33.13 50.75 -6.83
C ARG A 5 33.69 50.22 -8.16
N GLY A 6 34.58 49.25 -8.09
CA GLY A 6 35.12 48.56 -9.25
C GLY A 6 34.07 47.64 -9.92
N PRO A 7 34.29 47.23 -11.18
CA PRO A 7 33.34 46.42 -11.93
C PRO A 7 33.13 45.07 -11.24
N GLY A 8 31.86 44.73 -11.02
CA GLY A 8 31.45 43.48 -10.38
C GLY A 8 31.90 42.28 -11.21
N SER A 9 32.37 41.25 -10.51
CA SER A 9 32.72 39.94 -11.08
C SER A 9 31.51 39.34 -11.86
N PRO A 10 31.73 38.72 -13.01
CA PRO A 10 30.65 38.12 -13.79
C PRO A 10 29.98 37.05 -12.96
N LYS A 11 28.64 37.03 -12.97
CA LYS A 11 27.84 35.98 -12.34
C LYS A 11 28.23 34.63 -12.95
N PRO A 12 28.40 33.56 -12.15
CA PRO A 12 28.65 32.25 -12.68
C PRO A 12 27.50 31.85 -13.63
N LYS A 13 27.87 31.37 -14.80
CA LYS A 13 26.94 30.79 -15.77
C LYS A 13 26.24 29.61 -15.11
N PRO A 14 24.90 29.48 -15.23
CA PRO A 14 24.25 28.28 -14.72
C PRO A 14 24.88 27.04 -15.35
N PRO A 15 25.05 25.93 -14.59
CA PRO A 15 25.58 24.71 -15.13
C PRO A 15 24.72 24.30 -16.33
N THR A 16 25.35 24.05 -17.46
CA THR A 16 24.72 23.43 -18.63
C THR A 16 24.22 22.08 -18.19
N ALA A 17 22.89 21.89 -18.17
CA ALA A 17 22.30 20.60 -17.92
C ALA A 17 22.94 19.59 -18.89
N THR A 18 23.54 18.56 -18.34
CA THR A 18 24.01 17.41 -19.14
C THR A 18 22.75 16.80 -19.74
N PRO A 19 22.69 16.58 -21.08
CA PRO A 19 21.54 15.91 -21.66
C PRO A 19 21.39 14.54 -20.99
N PRO A 20 20.17 14.09 -20.72
CA PRO A 20 19.92 12.79 -20.14
C PRO A 20 20.52 11.70 -21.04
N PRO A 21 20.97 10.58 -20.45
CA PRO A 21 21.51 9.47 -21.24
C PRO A 21 20.45 9.01 -22.25
N SER A 22 20.87 8.82 -23.50
CA SER A 22 19.98 8.33 -24.56
C SER A 22 19.39 6.98 -24.14
N LEU A 23 18.07 6.85 -24.23
CA LEU A 23 17.37 5.59 -23.98
C LEU A 23 17.90 4.48 -24.88
N PRO A 24 18.00 3.24 -24.37
CA PRO A 24 18.35 2.10 -25.19
C PRO A 24 17.41 1.96 -26.39
N PRO A 25 17.92 1.61 -27.60
CA PRO A 25 17.08 1.42 -28.77
C PRO A 25 15.96 0.40 -28.47
N GLY A 26 14.70 0.78 -28.71
CA GLY A 26 13.54 -0.10 -28.55
C GLY A 26 12.62 0.22 -27.38
N ARG A 27 12.91 1.20 -26.54
CA ARG A 27 11.95 1.71 -25.54
C ARG A 27 11.16 2.88 -26.14
N ILE A 28 9.84 2.68 -26.27
CA ILE A 28 8.87 3.70 -26.73
C ILE A 28 8.22 4.34 -25.50
N TYR A 29 9.00 4.88 -24.59
CA TYR A 29 8.45 5.58 -23.43
C TYR A 29 8.78 7.06 -23.54
N ALA A 30 7.78 7.92 -23.30
CA ALA A 30 8.07 9.29 -22.94
C ALA A 30 8.92 9.25 -21.66
N GLU A 31 9.97 10.05 -21.60
CA GLU A 31 10.73 10.19 -20.36
C GLU A 31 9.79 10.68 -19.27
N PRO A 32 9.81 10.04 -18.06
CA PRO A 32 9.01 10.52 -16.96
C PRO A 32 9.36 11.97 -16.69
N THR A 33 8.35 12.82 -16.69
CA THR A 33 8.54 14.21 -16.26
C THR A 33 8.59 14.18 -14.74
N PHE A 34 9.76 13.87 -14.18
CA PHE A 34 9.96 14.04 -12.75
C PHE A 34 9.82 15.51 -12.43
N VAL A 35 8.78 15.86 -11.70
CA VAL A 35 8.75 17.09 -10.94
C VAL A 35 9.30 16.75 -9.56
N PRO A 36 10.62 16.87 -9.35
CA PRO A 36 11.18 16.52 -8.07
C PRO A 36 10.94 17.70 -7.12
N LEU A 37 9.95 17.58 -6.26
CA LEU A 37 10.01 18.22 -4.96
C LEU A 37 10.82 17.31 -4.05
N LEU A 38 12.11 17.21 -4.32
CA LEU A 38 12.99 16.39 -3.49
C LEU A 38 13.32 17.17 -2.22
N PRO A 39 13.16 16.58 -1.03
CA PRO A 39 13.58 17.20 0.24
C PRO A 39 15.02 17.71 0.22
N GLY A 40 15.92 17.07 -0.52
CA GLY A 40 17.31 17.49 -0.70
C GLY A 40 17.54 18.67 -1.66
N GLN A 41 16.47 19.15 -2.33
CA GLN A 41 16.50 20.33 -3.22
C GLN A 41 15.67 21.49 -2.68
N LEU A 42 14.95 21.25 -1.56
CA LEU A 42 14.19 22.28 -0.90
C LEU A 42 15.12 23.24 -0.16
N THR A 43 14.80 24.52 -0.20
CA THR A 43 15.44 25.51 0.68
C THR A 43 15.07 25.23 2.14
N THR A 44 15.82 25.76 3.10
CA THR A 44 15.49 25.63 4.53
C THR A 44 14.06 26.11 4.84
N GLY A 45 13.56 27.13 4.11
CA GLY A 45 12.19 27.61 4.26
C GLY A 45 11.16 26.61 3.77
N GLU A 46 11.44 25.93 2.67
CA GLU A 46 10.57 24.89 2.11
C GLU A 46 10.58 23.61 2.94
N VAL A 47 11.71 23.22 3.53
CA VAL A 47 11.79 22.11 4.50
C VAL A 47 10.93 22.39 5.73
N ASN A 48 11.01 23.62 6.28
CA ASN A 48 10.16 24.01 7.41
C ASN A 48 8.68 24.01 7.04
N GLN A 49 8.37 24.35 5.79
CA GLN A 49 7.02 24.32 5.25
C GLN A 49 6.53 22.87 5.07
N TYR A 50 7.38 22.00 4.56
CA TYR A 50 7.12 20.55 4.49
C TYR A 50 6.76 19.98 5.87
N ASP A 51 7.60 20.20 6.88
CA ASP A 51 7.35 19.72 8.24
C ASP A 51 6.04 20.28 8.82
N ALA A 52 5.69 21.53 8.46
CA ALA A 52 4.44 22.14 8.90
C ALA A 52 3.20 21.49 8.22
N TYR A 53 3.27 21.23 6.92
CA TYR A 53 2.13 20.69 6.17
C TYR A 53 2.00 19.15 6.36
N ALA A 54 3.10 18.43 6.43
CA ALA A 54 3.10 17.00 6.69
C ALA A 54 2.42 16.63 8.03
N SER A 55 2.30 17.60 8.95
CA SER A 55 1.60 17.43 10.23
C SER A 55 0.13 17.86 10.21
N ILE A 56 -0.39 18.37 9.08
CA ILE A 56 -1.80 18.81 8.98
C ILE A 56 -2.69 17.62 8.65
N LEU A 57 -3.47 17.19 9.63
CA LEU A 57 -4.49 16.19 9.45
C LEU A 57 -5.79 16.85 8.93
N GLN A 58 -6.34 16.30 7.86
CA GLN A 58 -7.66 16.66 7.36
C GLN A 58 -8.67 15.52 7.56
N PRO A 59 -9.99 15.81 7.54
CA PRO A 59 -11.01 14.77 7.62
C PRO A 59 -10.86 13.72 6.51
N ILE A 60 -11.17 12.48 6.83
CA ILE A 60 -11.25 11.41 5.83
C ILE A 60 -12.34 11.79 4.81
N PRO A 61 -12.03 11.84 3.50
CA PRO A 61 -13.02 12.13 2.49
C PRO A 61 -14.18 11.11 2.54
N PRO A 62 -15.44 11.56 2.51
CA PRO A 62 -16.57 10.65 2.50
C PRO A 62 -16.57 9.82 1.22
N PRO A 63 -17.16 8.61 1.26
CA PRO A 63 -17.43 7.84 0.04
C PRO A 63 -18.25 8.65 -0.97
N ARG A 64 -18.16 8.31 -2.24
CA ARG A 64 -18.99 8.92 -3.28
C ARG A 64 -20.47 8.79 -2.93
N LYS A 65 -21.21 9.89 -3.06
CA LYS A 65 -22.64 9.93 -2.71
C LYS A 65 -23.42 8.82 -3.43
N GLY A 66 -24.10 7.98 -2.66
CA GLY A 66 -24.89 6.87 -3.17
C GLY A 66 -24.08 5.67 -3.67
N ALA A 67 -22.76 5.66 -3.51
CA ALA A 67 -21.95 4.50 -3.86
C ALA A 67 -22.23 3.33 -2.89
N ASN A 68 -22.30 2.12 -3.44
CA ASN A 68 -22.25 0.90 -2.66
C ASN A 68 -20.81 0.72 -2.16
N MET A 69 -20.62 0.58 -0.86
CA MET A 69 -19.29 0.38 -0.27
C MET A 69 -18.72 -1.02 -0.51
N VAL A 70 -19.50 -1.92 -1.09
CA VAL A 70 -19.08 -3.25 -1.52
C VAL A 70 -18.96 -3.24 -3.04
N MET A 71 -17.74 -3.36 -3.52
CA MET A 71 -17.41 -3.48 -4.94
C MET A 71 -17.27 -4.94 -5.30
N GLN A 72 -17.93 -5.37 -6.37
CA GLN A 72 -17.84 -6.73 -6.87
C GLN A 72 -16.76 -6.83 -7.94
N LEU A 73 -15.95 -7.87 -7.92
CA LEU A 73 -14.95 -8.09 -8.97
C LEU A 73 -15.60 -8.24 -10.36
N THR A 74 -16.87 -8.66 -10.42
CA THR A 74 -17.66 -8.71 -11.64
C THR A 74 -17.87 -7.35 -12.29
N ASP A 75 -17.93 -6.27 -11.49
CA ASP A 75 -18.10 -4.91 -12.00
C ASP A 75 -16.89 -4.45 -12.82
N VAL A 76 -15.72 -5.04 -12.55
CA VAL A 76 -14.44 -4.68 -13.21
C VAL A 76 -14.04 -5.65 -14.30
N LEU A 77 -14.15 -6.97 -14.04
CA LEU A 77 -13.70 -8.00 -14.99
C LEU A 77 -14.83 -8.52 -15.89
N GLY A 78 -16.09 -8.25 -15.52
CA GLY A 78 -17.26 -8.84 -16.14
C GLY A 78 -17.56 -10.27 -15.67
N GLN A 79 -18.82 -10.67 -15.78
CA GLN A 79 -19.33 -11.94 -15.25
C GLN A 79 -18.58 -13.16 -15.80
N ALA A 80 -18.32 -13.20 -17.11
CA ALA A 80 -17.67 -14.36 -17.73
C ALA A 80 -16.26 -14.65 -17.19
N ALA A 81 -15.48 -13.60 -16.90
CA ALA A 81 -14.15 -13.76 -16.32
C ALA A 81 -14.22 -14.26 -14.87
N VAL A 82 -15.17 -13.74 -14.09
CA VAL A 82 -15.37 -14.16 -12.69
C VAL A 82 -15.93 -15.59 -12.62
N ASP A 83 -16.80 -15.98 -13.54
CA ASP A 83 -17.27 -17.37 -13.65
C ASP A 83 -16.13 -18.34 -13.95
N ALA A 84 -15.21 -17.96 -14.86
CA ALA A 84 -14.02 -18.77 -15.16
C ALA A 84 -13.10 -18.92 -13.92
N ILE A 85 -12.91 -17.86 -13.15
CA ILE A 85 -12.18 -17.91 -11.87
C ILE A 85 -12.87 -18.86 -10.89
N THR A 86 -14.18 -18.73 -10.74
CA THR A 86 -14.98 -19.58 -9.84
C THR A 86 -14.91 -21.05 -10.25
N GLN A 87 -15.02 -21.34 -11.53
CA GLN A 87 -14.90 -22.72 -12.08
C GLN A 87 -13.49 -23.30 -11.89
N SER A 88 -12.46 -22.46 -11.89
CA SER A 88 -11.09 -22.91 -11.64
C SER A 88 -10.84 -23.35 -10.18
N GLY A 89 -11.76 -23.01 -9.26
CA GLY A 89 -11.65 -23.30 -7.82
C GLY A 89 -10.67 -22.43 -7.05
N LYS A 90 -10.11 -21.37 -7.66
CA LYS A 90 -9.15 -20.48 -7.02
C LYS A 90 -9.09 -19.11 -7.68
N ILE A 91 -8.61 -18.12 -6.93
CA ILE A 91 -8.20 -16.81 -7.44
C ILE A 91 -6.75 -16.55 -7.02
N VAL A 92 -6.00 -15.88 -7.89
CA VAL A 92 -4.65 -15.39 -7.60
C VAL A 92 -4.66 -13.87 -7.75
N PHE A 93 -3.97 -13.17 -6.86
CA PHE A 93 -3.79 -11.71 -6.96
C PHE A 93 -2.45 -11.29 -6.36
N HIS A 94 -2.00 -10.10 -6.74
CA HIS A 94 -0.80 -9.49 -6.18
C HIS A 94 -1.14 -8.48 -5.09
N SER A 95 -0.20 -8.27 -4.15
CA SER A 95 -0.31 -7.19 -3.17
C SER A 95 1.08 -6.71 -2.74
N VAL A 96 1.25 -5.40 -2.64
CA VAL A 96 2.40 -4.68 -2.10
C VAL A 96 2.02 -3.22 -1.93
N GLY A 97 2.72 -2.48 -1.09
CA GLY A 97 2.59 -1.03 -0.94
C GLY A 97 3.91 -0.30 -1.13
N ASP A 98 3.88 1.02 -0.96
CA ASP A 98 5.07 1.85 -0.93
C ASP A 98 5.90 1.72 -2.22
N THR A 99 5.20 1.86 -3.35
CA THR A 99 5.81 1.65 -4.66
C THR A 99 6.41 2.92 -5.24
N GLY A 100 5.80 4.07 -4.99
CA GLY A 100 6.13 5.32 -5.66
C GLY A 100 7.59 5.73 -5.48
N ALA A 101 8.34 5.78 -6.58
CA ALA A 101 9.76 6.14 -6.57
C ALA A 101 9.97 7.63 -6.77
N ASP A 102 10.38 8.34 -5.74
CA ASP A 102 10.61 9.79 -5.75
C ASP A 102 11.97 10.21 -6.33
N LYS A 103 12.89 9.26 -6.55
CA LYS A 103 14.27 9.52 -7.00
C LYS A 103 14.67 8.62 -8.15
N GLN A 104 15.48 9.14 -9.06
CA GLN A 104 15.93 8.41 -10.24
C GLN A 104 16.58 7.04 -9.93
N ASN A 105 17.30 6.92 -8.83
CA ASN A 105 17.93 5.65 -8.43
C ASN A 105 16.93 4.64 -7.84
N ARG A 106 15.73 5.06 -7.44
CA ARG A 106 14.68 4.19 -6.90
C ARG A 106 13.73 3.69 -7.97
N VAL A 107 13.61 4.41 -9.09
CA VAL A 107 12.77 4.01 -10.23
C VAL A 107 13.15 2.62 -10.75
N ALA A 108 14.42 2.25 -10.69
CA ALA A 108 14.86 0.92 -11.11
C ALA A 108 14.29 -0.18 -10.22
N ASP A 109 14.28 0.01 -8.91
CA ASP A 109 13.76 -0.96 -7.93
C ASP A 109 12.25 -1.14 -8.09
N GLU A 110 11.50 -0.05 -8.24
CA GLU A 110 10.07 -0.08 -8.53
C GLU A 110 9.79 -0.78 -9.87
N ALA A 111 10.53 -0.42 -10.92
CA ALA A 111 10.37 -1.02 -12.24
C ALA A 111 10.70 -2.53 -12.23
N ASP A 112 11.65 -2.97 -11.41
CA ASP A 112 11.98 -4.39 -11.26
C ASP A 112 10.84 -5.14 -10.56
N VAL A 113 10.25 -4.59 -9.49
CA VAL A 113 9.07 -5.17 -8.83
C VAL A 113 7.89 -5.23 -9.80
N ALA A 114 7.55 -4.12 -10.45
CA ALA A 114 6.47 -4.06 -11.42
C ALA A 114 6.68 -5.00 -12.62
N GLY A 115 7.92 -5.11 -13.09
CA GLY A 115 8.32 -6.01 -14.16
C GLY A 115 8.18 -7.49 -13.79
N MET A 116 8.52 -7.88 -12.55
CA MET A 116 8.29 -9.24 -12.06
C MET A 116 6.79 -9.54 -11.92
N MET A 117 6.02 -8.61 -11.39
CA MET A 117 4.55 -8.75 -11.30
C MET A 117 3.94 -8.89 -12.71
N ALA A 118 4.42 -8.12 -13.69
CA ALA A 118 3.95 -8.21 -15.08
C ALA A 118 4.31 -9.56 -15.74
N LYS A 119 5.45 -10.15 -15.40
CA LYS A 119 5.81 -11.52 -15.86
C LYS A 119 4.84 -12.57 -15.38
N ASP A 120 4.31 -12.43 -14.17
CA ASP A 120 3.29 -13.34 -13.65
C ASP A 120 1.99 -13.29 -14.47
N LEU A 121 1.67 -12.16 -15.11
CA LEU A 121 0.53 -12.05 -16.02
C LEU A 121 0.75 -12.78 -17.36
N ALA A 122 1.98 -13.14 -17.70
CA ALA A 122 2.31 -13.90 -18.90
C ALA A 122 2.22 -15.42 -18.71
N ILE A 123 1.86 -15.90 -17.50
CA ILE A 123 1.67 -17.32 -17.21
C ILE A 123 0.59 -17.89 -18.13
N THR A 124 0.91 -19.02 -18.77
CA THR A 124 0.02 -19.66 -19.75
C THR A 124 -1.15 -20.44 -19.12
N ILE A 125 -1.07 -20.75 -17.83
CA ILE A 125 -2.16 -21.42 -17.09
C ILE A 125 -3.12 -20.35 -16.56
N PRO A 126 -4.33 -20.19 -17.14
CA PRO A 126 -5.22 -19.09 -16.78
C PRO A 126 -5.56 -19.03 -15.28
N ALA A 127 -5.71 -20.18 -14.63
CA ALA A 127 -6.05 -20.27 -13.21
C ALA A 127 -4.89 -19.90 -12.26
N GLU A 128 -3.66 -19.74 -12.75
CA GLU A 128 -2.50 -19.25 -11.98
C GLU A 128 -2.17 -17.78 -12.29
N LYS A 129 -2.87 -17.21 -13.27
CA LYS A 129 -2.70 -15.81 -13.66
C LYS A 129 -3.32 -14.90 -12.62
N PRO A 130 -2.58 -13.87 -12.12
CA PRO A 130 -3.16 -12.89 -11.21
C PRO A 130 -4.34 -12.15 -11.83
N ALA A 131 -5.46 -12.08 -11.12
CA ALA A 131 -6.68 -11.42 -11.57
C ALA A 131 -6.62 -9.90 -11.37
N PHE A 132 -5.89 -9.45 -10.35
CA PHE A 132 -5.72 -8.03 -10.01
C PHE A 132 -4.49 -7.81 -9.13
N PHE A 133 -4.14 -6.55 -8.94
CA PHE A 133 -3.21 -6.07 -7.91
C PHE A 133 -3.99 -5.27 -6.86
N TYR A 134 -3.77 -5.56 -5.58
CA TYR A 134 -4.31 -4.79 -4.46
C TYR A 134 -3.18 -4.03 -3.80
N HIS A 135 -3.11 -2.72 -4.04
CA HIS A 135 -2.04 -1.83 -3.58
C HIS A 135 -2.29 -1.38 -2.14
N LEU A 136 -1.26 -1.49 -1.28
CA LEU A 136 -1.37 -1.26 0.16
C LEU A 136 -1.10 0.20 0.60
N GLY A 137 -1.16 1.15 -0.33
CA GLY A 137 -0.98 2.57 -0.04
C GLY A 137 0.43 3.09 -0.28
N ASP A 138 0.61 4.39 -0.14
CA ASP A 138 1.76 5.13 -0.59
C ASP A 138 2.05 4.85 -2.08
N VAL A 139 1.04 5.21 -2.89
CA VAL A 139 1.10 5.07 -4.35
C VAL A 139 2.08 6.08 -4.92
N VAL A 140 2.13 7.28 -4.35
CA VAL A 140 3.02 8.36 -4.76
C VAL A 140 3.67 9.06 -3.56
N TYR A 141 4.84 9.61 -3.76
CA TYR A 141 5.69 10.34 -2.81
C TYR A 141 6.11 11.70 -3.41
N GLU A 142 6.55 12.72 -2.62
CA GLU A 142 6.48 12.77 -1.13
C GLU A 142 5.07 13.16 -0.65
N PHE A 143 4.32 13.88 -1.47
CA PHE A 143 2.96 14.34 -1.23
C PHE A 143 2.01 13.65 -2.21
N GLY A 144 0.76 13.48 -1.82
CA GLY A 144 -0.28 12.90 -2.67
C GLY A 144 -0.70 13.82 -3.82
N GLN A 145 0.25 14.22 -4.68
CA GLN A 145 0.01 15.19 -5.75
C GLN A 145 -0.17 14.51 -7.11
N ALA A 146 -1.01 15.11 -7.93
CA ALA A 146 -1.40 14.58 -9.23
C ALA A 146 -0.21 14.39 -10.20
N ASP A 147 0.76 15.31 -10.17
CA ASP A 147 1.90 15.29 -11.09
C ASP A 147 2.86 14.11 -10.86
N SER A 148 2.83 13.51 -9.67
CA SER A 148 3.66 12.36 -9.34
C SER A 148 3.13 11.04 -9.92
N TYR A 149 1.83 10.95 -10.24
CA TYR A 149 1.20 9.68 -10.67
C TYR A 149 1.77 9.10 -11.96
N TYR A 150 2.15 9.95 -12.94
CA TYR A 150 2.71 9.42 -14.18
C TYR A 150 3.98 8.62 -13.91
N GLY A 151 4.99 9.26 -13.32
CA GLY A 151 6.31 8.67 -13.14
C GLY A 151 6.42 7.65 -12.00
N GLN A 152 5.54 7.77 -10.99
CA GLN A 152 5.61 6.93 -9.79
C GLN A 152 4.54 5.83 -9.73
N PHE A 153 3.64 5.75 -10.72
CA PHE A 153 2.61 4.74 -10.75
C PHE A 153 2.30 4.26 -12.17
N TYR A 154 1.85 5.16 -13.06
CA TYR A 154 1.36 4.70 -14.35
C TYR A 154 2.46 4.16 -15.26
N GLU A 155 3.61 4.79 -15.29
CA GLU A 155 4.74 4.34 -16.13
C GLU A 155 5.36 3.04 -15.61
N PRO A 156 5.75 2.91 -14.33
CA PRO A 156 6.30 1.66 -13.80
C PRO A 156 5.37 0.46 -14.02
N PHE A 157 4.06 0.65 -13.82
CA PHE A 157 3.07 -0.41 -13.99
C PHE A 157 2.44 -0.47 -15.39
N CYS A 158 3.00 0.20 -16.40
CA CYS A 158 2.41 0.26 -17.76
C CYS A 158 2.22 -1.12 -18.41
N LEU A 159 3.06 -2.10 -18.06
CA LEU A 159 2.96 -3.48 -18.55
C LEU A 159 2.08 -4.39 -17.69
N TYR A 160 1.59 -3.92 -16.58
CA TYR A 160 0.71 -4.68 -15.70
C TYR A 160 -0.74 -4.60 -16.18
N ASN A 161 -1.14 -5.49 -17.08
CA ASN A 161 -2.43 -5.46 -17.78
C ASN A 161 -3.59 -6.10 -16.99
N ALA A 162 -3.62 -5.96 -15.67
CA ALA A 162 -4.75 -6.33 -14.82
C ALA A 162 -5.23 -5.11 -14.02
N PRO A 163 -6.46 -5.12 -13.47
CA PRO A 163 -6.94 -4.05 -12.60
C PRO A 163 -6.03 -3.84 -11.39
N ILE A 164 -5.90 -2.59 -10.97
CA ILE A 164 -5.15 -2.20 -9.77
C ILE A 164 -6.12 -1.49 -8.83
N PHE A 165 -6.51 -2.17 -7.75
CA PHE A 165 -7.21 -1.56 -6.62
C PHE A 165 -6.19 -1.00 -5.63
N ALA A 166 -6.56 0.04 -4.88
CA ALA A 166 -5.67 0.62 -3.90
C ALA A 166 -6.42 1.10 -2.65
N ILE A 167 -5.77 1.03 -1.51
CA ILE A 167 -6.04 1.88 -0.36
C ILE A 167 -4.98 3.00 -0.35
N PRO A 168 -5.28 4.20 0.16
CA PRO A 168 -4.25 5.23 0.27
C PRO A 168 -3.37 5.02 1.50
N GLY A 169 -2.10 5.44 1.39
CA GLY A 169 -1.19 5.58 2.51
C GLY A 169 -1.14 7.02 3.05
N ASN A 170 -0.17 7.29 3.96
CA ASN A 170 -0.02 8.61 4.52
C ASN A 170 0.51 9.62 3.49
N HIS A 171 1.45 9.23 2.64
CA HIS A 171 1.98 10.11 1.60
C HIS A 171 0.92 10.48 0.56
N ASP A 172 0.01 9.58 0.20
CA ASP A 172 -1.14 9.89 -0.66
C ASP A 172 -2.07 10.95 -0.04
N GLY A 173 -2.15 10.98 1.29
CA GLY A 173 -2.96 11.91 2.06
C GLY A 173 -2.26 13.20 2.45
N MET A 174 -0.93 13.28 2.35
CA MET A 174 -0.16 14.47 2.72
C MET A 174 -0.42 15.61 1.76
N ILE A 175 -0.50 16.83 2.31
CA ILE A 175 -0.66 18.06 1.55
C ILE A 175 0.59 18.92 1.71
N TRP A 176 0.93 19.71 0.71
CA TRP A 176 2.08 20.61 0.74
C TRP A 176 1.68 22.10 0.66
N ALA A 177 0.39 22.38 0.50
CA ALA A 177 -0.15 23.73 0.50
C ALA A 177 -1.53 23.77 1.19
N PRO A 178 -1.89 24.88 1.87
CA PRO A 178 -3.16 25.02 2.57
C PRO A 178 -4.42 24.86 1.69
N SER A 179 -4.27 25.11 0.39
CA SER A 179 -5.37 24.98 -0.59
C SER A 179 -5.58 23.55 -1.07
N MET A 180 -4.66 22.62 -0.77
CA MET A 180 -4.80 21.22 -1.16
C MET A 180 -5.79 20.51 -0.25
N GLN A 181 -6.55 19.60 -0.84
CA GLN A 181 -7.40 18.67 -0.12
C GLN A 181 -6.68 17.32 -0.03
N THR A 182 -6.72 16.71 1.14
CA THR A 182 -6.17 15.36 1.34
C THR A 182 -6.78 14.39 0.34
N LEU A 183 -5.98 13.48 -0.20
CA LEU A 183 -6.39 12.40 -1.11
C LEU A 183 -7.05 12.86 -2.42
N GLN A 184 -6.96 14.13 -2.79
CA GLN A 184 -7.61 14.63 -4.00
C GLN A 184 -7.13 13.90 -5.26
N ALA A 185 -5.82 13.72 -5.41
CA ALA A 185 -5.27 13.01 -6.56
C ALA A 185 -5.54 11.50 -6.48
N PHE A 186 -5.49 10.91 -5.28
CA PHE A 186 -5.87 9.51 -5.10
C PHE A 186 -7.32 9.28 -5.57
N GLN A 187 -8.26 10.11 -5.13
CA GLN A 187 -9.66 10.01 -5.55
C GLN A 187 -9.85 10.21 -7.06
N ALA A 188 -9.08 11.12 -7.67
CA ALA A 188 -9.13 11.36 -9.11
C ALA A 188 -8.62 10.16 -9.95
N ASN A 189 -7.77 9.29 -9.37
CA ASN A 189 -7.24 8.12 -10.06
C ASN A 189 -7.95 6.81 -9.67
N PHE A 190 -8.47 6.70 -8.45
CA PHE A 190 -9.05 5.44 -7.95
C PHE A 190 -10.54 5.50 -7.63
N CYS A 191 -11.15 6.67 -7.47
CA CYS A 191 -12.52 6.81 -6.98
C CYS A 191 -13.43 7.59 -7.95
N THR A 192 -13.22 7.46 -9.24
CA THR A 192 -14.09 8.11 -10.24
C THR A 192 -15.46 7.43 -10.35
N PRO A 193 -16.52 8.15 -10.79
CA PRO A 193 -17.86 7.57 -10.91
C PRO A 193 -17.96 6.40 -11.91
N ALA A 194 -17.05 6.35 -12.88
CA ALA A 194 -16.90 5.28 -13.86
C ALA A 194 -15.44 5.29 -14.33
N PRO A 195 -14.90 4.14 -14.80
CA PRO A 195 -13.57 4.11 -15.40
C PRO A 195 -13.49 5.03 -16.63
N VAL A 196 -12.55 5.95 -16.58
CA VAL A 196 -12.26 6.89 -17.69
C VAL A 196 -10.76 6.90 -17.94
N HIS A 197 -10.32 7.36 -19.11
CA HIS A 197 -8.89 7.56 -19.32
C HIS A 197 -8.30 8.45 -18.22
N ALA A 198 -7.29 7.95 -17.51
CA ALA A 198 -6.70 8.68 -16.39
C ALA A 198 -5.88 9.85 -16.90
N THR A 199 -6.27 11.08 -16.57
CA THR A 199 -5.55 12.28 -16.97
C THR A 199 -4.08 12.23 -16.55
N ASN A 200 -3.81 11.69 -15.37
CA ASN A 200 -2.46 11.56 -14.83
C ASN A 200 -1.65 10.43 -15.47
N ALA A 201 -2.25 9.58 -16.30
CA ALA A 201 -1.54 8.57 -17.09
C ALA A 201 -0.92 9.13 -18.38
N GLY A 202 -1.14 10.40 -18.69
CA GLY A 202 -0.61 11.04 -19.90
C GLY A 202 -1.05 10.30 -21.17
N SER A 203 -0.12 9.84 -21.95
CA SER A 203 -0.39 9.07 -23.19
C SER A 203 -0.56 7.56 -22.99
N LEU A 204 -0.37 7.05 -21.78
CA LEU A 204 -0.57 5.65 -21.47
C LEU A 204 -2.06 5.32 -21.48
N MET A 205 -2.44 4.21 -22.13
CA MET A 205 -3.85 3.76 -22.20
C MET A 205 -4.27 3.10 -20.89
N ARG A 206 -4.37 3.90 -19.84
CA ARG A 206 -4.82 3.49 -18.51
C ARG A 206 -6.10 4.21 -18.12
N THR A 207 -7.01 3.45 -17.52
CA THR A 207 -8.24 4.00 -16.95
C THR A 207 -8.10 4.18 -15.45
N THR A 208 -8.85 5.13 -14.92
CA THR A 208 -9.10 5.26 -13.50
C THR A 208 -9.88 4.05 -12.98
N MET A 209 -9.88 3.87 -11.66
CA MET A 209 -10.77 2.94 -10.97
C MET A 209 -12.01 3.67 -10.45
N ASP A 210 -13.08 2.93 -10.27
CA ASP A 210 -14.37 3.43 -9.79
C ASP A 210 -14.66 2.98 -8.34
N GLN A 211 -13.62 2.84 -7.53
CA GLN A 211 -13.75 2.51 -6.11
C GLN A 211 -14.74 3.46 -5.42
N PRO A 212 -15.58 2.96 -4.50
CA PRO A 212 -16.62 3.79 -3.89
C PRO A 212 -16.08 4.91 -3.00
N GLY A 213 -14.85 4.75 -2.50
CA GLY A 213 -14.17 5.71 -1.64
C GLY A 213 -12.76 5.25 -1.30
N VAL A 214 -12.16 5.94 -0.34
CA VAL A 214 -10.80 5.66 0.13
C VAL A 214 -10.73 4.48 1.11
N TYR A 215 -11.88 3.96 1.50
CA TYR A 215 -12.05 2.69 2.20
C TYR A 215 -13.29 1.99 1.61
N PHE A 216 -13.23 0.68 1.47
CA PHE A 216 -14.29 -0.10 0.83
C PHE A 216 -14.04 -1.61 0.99
N THR A 217 -15.02 -2.42 0.62
CA THR A 217 -14.87 -3.88 0.50
C THR A 217 -14.81 -4.28 -0.98
N LEU A 218 -13.83 -5.10 -1.34
CA LEU A 218 -13.78 -5.80 -2.62
C LEU A 218 -14.20 -7.26 -2.39
N GLU A 219 -15.29 -7.69 -3.01
CA GLU A 219 -15.70 -9.09 -3.05
C GLU A 219 -15.28 -9.76 -4.36
N ALA A 220 -14.54 -10.85 -4.21
CA ALA A 220 -14.09 -11.69 -5.31
C ALA A 220 -14.37 -13.17 -4.97
N PRO A 221 -14.37 -14.08 -5.96
CA PRO A 221 -14.43 -15.50 -5.65
C PRO A 221 -13.34 -15.91 -4.66
N PHE A 222 -13.74 -16.60 -3.59
CA PHE A 222 -12.87 -17.15 -2.54
C PHE A 222 -12.20 -16.15 -1.60
N VAL A 223 -12.29 -14.83 -1.87
CA VAL A 223 -11.70 -13.81 -1.00
C VAL A 223 -12.53 -12.54 -0.96
N THR A 224 -12.68 -11.98 0.22
CA THR A 224 -13.22 -10.64 0.46
C THR A 224 -12.12 -9.79 1.09
N ILE A 225 -11.82 -8.63 0.52
CA ILE A 225 -10.79 -7.72 1.02
C ILE A 225 -11.47 -6.46 1.55
N ILE A 226 -11.30 -6.17 2.83
CA ILE A 226 -11.75 -4.93 3.47
C ILE A 226 -10.56 -3.98 3.48
N GLY A 227 -10.64 -2.90 2.72
CA GLY A 227 -9.62 -1.85 2.67
C GLY A 227 -9.97 -0.69 3.59
N LEU A 228 -8.99 -0.21 4.36
CA LEU A 228 -9.12 0.92 5.27
C LEU A 228 -8.10 2.01 4.94
N TYR A 229 -8.48 3.24 5.19
CA TYR A 229 -7.55 4.37 5.22
C TYR A 229 -7.17 4.70 6.66
N SER A 230 -5.93 4.41 7.03
CA SER A 230 -5.38 4.81 8.32
C SER A 230 -4.86 6.26 8.24
N ASN A 231 -5.78 7.21 8.34
CA ASN A 231 -5.49 8.63 8.21
C ASN A 231 -4.45 9.08 9.22
N VAL A 232 -3.32 9.61 8.77
CA VAL A 232 -2.21 10.00 9.64
C VAL A 232 -1.58 11.27 9.19
N VAL A 233 -0.99 11.95 10.17
CA VAL A 233 0.10 12.88 9.96
C VAL A 233 1.41 12.11 9.88
N ASP A 234 2.35 12.58 9.08
CA ASP A 234 3.70 12.00 9.03
C ASP A 234 4.28 11.83 10.45
N LYS A 235 4.90 10.66 10.70
CA LYS A 235 5.42 10.26 12.02
C LYS A 235 4.38 10.16 13.14
N GLY A 236 3.10 10.11 12.80
CA GLY A 236 2.00 9.89 13.74
C GLY A 236 1.46 8.46 13.74
N PRO A 237 0.58 8.13 14.70
CA PRO A 237 -0.09 6.84 14.72
C PRO A 237 -1.17 6.76 13.64
N GLY A 238 -1.36 5.58 13.04
CA GLY A 238 -2.49 5.30 12.15
C GLY A 238 -3.83 5.50 12.86
N ILE A 239 -4.77 6.22 12.24
CA ILE A 239 -6.03 6.60 12.88
C ILE A 239 -7.19 6.23 11.96
N ILE A 240 -8.07 5.36 12.42
CA ILE A 240 -9.33 5.04 11.74
C ILE A 240 -10.56 5.56 12.51
N SER A 241 -10.35 5.99 13.75
CA SER A 241 -11.38 6.61 14.59
C SER A 241 -10.76 7.54 15.63
N SER A 242 -11.57 8.38 16.25
CA SER A 242 -11.14 9.25 17.34
C SER A 242 -11.20 8.60 18.72
N GLU A 243 -11.76 7.40 18.89
CA GLU A 243 -11.97 6.75 20.17
C GLU A 243 -10.69 6.61 21.00
N ASN A 244 -9.61 6.10 20.39
CA ASN A 244 -8.30 5.96 21.04
C ASN A 244 -7.38 7.17 20.82
N ASN A 245 -7.84 8.18 20.08
CA ASN A 245 -7.10 9.41 19.79
C ASN A 245 -7.97 10.66 19.96
N PRO A 246 -8.48 10.93 21.19
CA PRO A 246 -9.47 11.98 21.43
C PRO A 246 -9.02 13.39 21.05
N LYS A 247 -7.71 13.64 20.93
CA LYS A 247 -7.15 14.91 20.45
C LYS A 247 -7.53 15.22 18.98
N TYR A 248 -7.90 14.20 18.20
CA TYR A 248 -8.30 14.35 16.80
C TYR A 248 -9.81 14.33 16.57
N LYS A 249 -10.61 14.29 17.65
CA LYS A 249 -12.07 14.18 17.59
C LYS A 249 -12.77 15.25 16.75
N SER A 250 -12.17 16.43 16.64
CA SER A 250 -12.69 17.53 15.80
C SER A 250 -12.37 17.34 14.30
N ILE A 251 -11.53 16.39 13.93
CA ILE A 251 -11.04 16.21 12.57
C ILE A 251 -11.41 14.82 12.04
N VAL A 252 -11.19 13.76 12.83
CA VAL A 252 -11.46 12.37 12.44
C VAL A 252 -12.77 11.92 13.08
N SER A 253 -13.75 11.55 12.25
CA SER A 253 -14.98 10.92 12.70
C SER A 253 -14.77 9.42 12.96
N ASP A 254 -15.73 8.81 13.66
CA ASP A 254 -15.74 7.36 13.88
C ASP A 254 -16.47 6.60 12.75
N ASP A 255 -16.84 7.28 11.67
CA ASP A 255 -17.64 6.72 10.58
C ASP A 255 -16.98 5.49 9.93
N GLN A 256 -15.67 5.54 9.66
CA GLN A 256 -14.95 4.43 9.08
C GLN A 256 -14.93 3.21 10.02
N LYS A 257 -14.68 3.40 11.31
CA LYS A 257 -14.69 2.31 12.29
C LYS A 257 -16.10 1.71 12.44
N ASN A 258 -17.13 2.57 12.50
CA ASN A 258 -18.51 2.13 12.57
C ASN A 258 -18.94 1.36 11.32
N TRP A 259 -18.50 1.82 10.14
CA TRP A 259 -18.69 1.09 8.89
C TRP A 259 -17.98 -0.26 8.93
N LEU A 260 -16.72 -0.33 9.38
CA LEU A 260 -15.96 -1.57 9.53
C LEU A 260 -16.71 -2.57 10.41
N ILE A 261 -17.19 -2.13 11.59
CA ILE A 261 -17.98 -2.98 12.50
C ILE A 261 -19.23 -3.54 11.79
N SER A 262 -19.92 -2.69 11.04
CA SER A 262 -21.13 -3.10 10.29
C SER A 262 -20.80 -4.10 9.20
N GLU A 263 -19.69 -3.90 8.51
CA GLU A 263 -19.22 -4.78 7.44
C GLU A 263 -18.77 -6.14 8.00
N LEU A 264 -18.05 -6.17 9.10
CA LEU A 264 -17.70 -7.41 9.80
C LEU A 264 -18.94 -8.19 10.23
N LYS A 265 -19.97 -7.52 10.73
CA LYS A 265 -21.27 -8.16 11.07
C LYS A 265 -21.93 -8.75 9.83
N ARG A 266 -21.86 -8.07 8.69
CA ARG A 266 -22.39 -8.56 7.41
C ARG A 266 -21.65 -9.81 6.94
N LEU A 267 -20.32 -9.81 7.08
CA LEU A 267 -19.46 -10.89 6.59
C LEU A 267 -19.40 -12.11 7.53
N ALA A 268 -19.64 -11.94 8.84
CA ALA A 268 -19.53 -13.01 9.81
C ALA A 268 -20.35 -14.29 9.46
N PRO A 269 -21.63 -14.20 9.04
CA PRO A 269 -22.39 -15.39 8.62
C PRO A 269 -21.86 -16.00 7.31
N ILE A 270 -21.33 -15.19 6.40
CA ILE A 270 -20.75 -15.65 5.13
C ILE A 270 -19.45 -16.42 5.41
N ARG A 271 -18.58 -15.84 6.24
CA ARG A 271 -17.30 -16.48 6.61
C ARG A 271 -17.49 -17.81 7.35
N LYS A 272 -18.54 -17.92 8.19
CA LYS A 272 -18.90 -19.18 8.87
C LYS A 272 -19.19 -20.36 7.93
N GLN A 273 -19.51 -20.08 6.67
CA GLN A 273 -19.66 -21.14 5.65
C GLN A 273 -18.30 -21.67 5.15
N ASN A 274 -17.19 -21.08 5.60
CA ASN A 274 -15.81 -21.45 5.26
C ASN A 274 -15.49 -21.55 3.76
N LYS A 275 -16.12 -20.67 2.95
CA LYS A 275 -15.95 -20.69 1.48
C LYS A 275 -15.23 -19.46 0.93
N THR A 276 -14.92 -18.50 1.78
CA THR A 276 -14.23 -17.27 1.42
C THR A 276 -13.29 -16.86 2.53
N ALA A 277 -12.09 -16.43 2.19
CA ALA A 277 -11.19 -15.77 3.11
C ALA A 277 -11.64 -14.32 3.32
N VAL A 278 -11.43 -13.78 4.52
CA VAL A 278 -11.59 -12.36 4.81
C VAL A 278 -10.21 -11.77 5.11
N VAL A 279 -9.78 -10.85 4.26
CA VAL A 279 -8.50 -10.13 4.38
C VAL A 279 -8.77 -8.69 4.75
N LEU A 280 -8.07 -8.16 5.73
CA LEU A 280 -8.06 -6.73 6.02
C LEU A 280 -6.80 -6.11 5.42
N ALA A 281 -6.95 -5.02 4.69
CA ALA A 281 -5.85 -4.22 4.16
C ALA A 281 -5.86 -2.83 4.80
N VAL A 282 -4.76 -2.41 5.40
CA VAL A 282 -4.61 -1.10 6.03
C VAL A 282 -3.15 -0.67 5.91
N HIS A 283 -2.90 0.56 5.48
CA HIS A 283 -1.53 0.99 5.16
C HIS A 283 -0.58 0.94 6.37
N HIS A 284 -0.96 1.57 7.49
CA HIS A 284 -0.13 1.50 8.71
C HIS A 284 -0.24 0.12 9.35
N PRO A 285 0.89 -0.54 9.62
CA PRO A 285 0.87 -1.83 10.28
C PRO A 285 0.45 -1.68 11.75
N PRO A 286 -0.48 -2.52 12.24
CA PRO A 286 -0.79 -2.57 13.67
C PRO A 286 0.42 -2.97 14.52
N PHE A 287 1.33 -3.76 13.94
CA PHE A 287 2.57 -4.23 14.55
C PHE A 287 3.70 -4.14 13.53
N THR A 288 4.86 -3.62 13.94
CA THR A 288 6.08 -3.56 13.12
C THR A 288 7.31 -3.48 14.01
N GLY A 289 8.40 -4.08 13.57
CA GLY A 289 9.72 -3.95 14.21
C GLY A 289 10.49 -2.71 13.78
N SER A 290 10.03 -1.98 12.77
CA SER A 290 10.76 -0.83 12.21
C SER A 290 10.17 0.52 12.56
N GLY A 291 9.06 0.57 13.29
CA GLY A 291 8.27 1.79 13.38
C GLY A 291 7.86 2.24 14.78
N THR A 292 7.13 3.35 14.79
CA THR A 292 6.50 3.92 15.97
C THR A 292 5.28 3.13 16.42
N GLN A 293 5.04 3.12 17.72
CA GLN A 293 3.79 2.61 18.29
C GLN A 293 2.59 3.38 17.73
N ASN A 294 1.54 2.65 17.36
CA ASN A 294 0.27 3.24 16.98
C ASN A 294 -0.89 2.63 17.80
N THR A 295 -2.02 3.30 17.79
CA THR A 295 -3.23 2.86 18.47
C THR A 295 -4.14 2.03 17.56
N LEU A 296 -3.74 1.83 16.32
CA LEU A 296 -4.54 1.16 15.29
C LEU A 296 -4.90 -0.27 15.68
N GLY A 297 -3.95 -0.99 16.29
CA GLY A 297 -4.21 -2.36 16.78
C GLY A 297 -5.40 -2.44 17.76
N ALA A 298 -5.49 -1.48 18.68
CA ALA A 298 -6.61 -1.43 19.63
C ALA A 298 -7.94 -1.10 18.95
N ASP A 299 -7.94 -0.18 17.97
CA ASP A 299 -9.14 0.15 17.20
C ASP A 299 -9.63 -1.04 16.37
N LEU A 300 -8.70 -1.81 15.77
CA LEU A 300 -9.03 -3.00 15.00
C LEU A 300 -9.56 -4.13 15.88
N ASP A 301 -8.90 -4.41 17.00
CA ASP A 301 -9.33 -5.45 17.96
C ASP A 301 -10.74 -5.17 18.50
N ASP A 302 -11.03 -3.91 18.82
CA ASP A 302 -12.36 -3.48 19.22
C ASP A 302 -13.40 -3.68 18.10
N ALA A 303 -13.03 -3.29 16.87
CA ALA A 303 -13.92 -3.46 15.72
C ALA A 303 -14.18 -4.95 15.41
N PHE A 304 -13.16 -5.82 15.46
CA PHE A 304 -13.29 -7.26 15.24
C PHE A 304 -14.18 -7.90 16.31
N THR A 305 -14.01 -7.49 17.58
CA THR A 305 -14.81 -7.97 18.70
C THR A 305 -16.28 -7.54 18.56
N LYS A 306 -16.53 -6.26 18.28
CA LYS A 306 -17.88 -5.72 18.08
C LYS A 306 -18.55 -6.25 16.81
N GLY A 307 -17.78 -6.51 15.78
CA GLY A 307 -18.22 -7.08 14.50
C GLY A 307 -18.45 -8.59 14.56
N GLY A 308 -17.89 -9.28 15.55
CA GLY A 308 -18.00 -10.73 15.71
C GLY A 308 -17.27 -11.53 14.62
N LEU A 309 -16.26 -10.93 14.00
CA LEU A 309 -15.44 -11.55 12.96
C LEU A 309 -14.01 -11.04 13.05
N TRP A 310 -13.06 -11.96 13.16
CA TRP A 310 -11.64 -11.70 12.99
C TRP A 310 -11.25 -12.08 11.56
N PRO A 311 -10.46 -11.26 10.85
CA PRO A 311 -9.99 -11.60 9.50
C PRO A 311 -9.05 -12.80 9.54
N ASP A 312 -8.86 -13.45 8.39
CA ASP A 312 -7.91 -14.56 8.23
C ASP A 312 -6.47 -14.05 8.04
N LEU A 313 -6.32 -12.81 7.58
CA LEU A 313 -5.04 -12.17 7.27
C LEU A 313 -5.18 -10.66 7.36
N ILE A 314 -4.15 -9.98 7.89
CA ILE A 314 -4.02 -8.52 7.82
C ILE A 314 -2.80 -8.18 6.97
N LEU A 315 -3.00 -7.30 5.97
CA LEU A 315 -1.98 -6.79 5.07
C LEU A 315 -1.71 -5.32 5.32
N SER A 316 -0.44 -4.94 5.35
CA SER A 316 0.00 -3.56 5.55
C SER A 316 1.19 -3.19 4.67
N GLY A 317 1.38 -1.88 4.46
CA GLY A 317 2.56 -1.24 3.89
C GLY A 317 3.34 -0.45 4.93
N HIS A 318 3.73 0.79 4.58
CA HIS A 318 4.32 1.82 5.45
C HIS A 318 5.72 1.51 6.00
N ALA A 319 5.97 0.34 6.52
CA ALA A 319 7.30 -0.08 6.90
C ALA A 319 7.99 -0.64 5.64
N HIS A 320 9.06 0.03 5.20
CA HIS A 320 9.69 -0.23 3.90
C HIS A 320 10.61 -1.46 3.95
N LEU A 321 10.01 -2.60 4.25
CA LEU A 321 10.62 -3.92 4.28
C LEU A 321 9.53 -5.00 4.25
N TYR A 322 9.90 -6.26 4.27
CA TYR A 322 8.97 -7.35 4.49
C TYR A 322 9.04 -7.83 5.94
N GLU A 323 7.89 -7.90 6.61
CA GLU A 323 7.74 -8.49 7.94
C GLU A 323 6.52 -9.41 7.98
N ARG A 324 6.60 -10.50 8.72
CA ARG A 324 5.47 -11.35 9.05
C ARG A 324 5.43 -11.64 10.54
N PHE A 325 4.34 -11.21 11.16
CA PHE A 325 4.00 -11.53 12.54
C PHE A 325 2.86 -12.53 12.59
N GLU A 326 2.78 -13.28 13.67
CA GLU A 326 1.68 -14.17 13.97
C GLU A 326 1.19 -13.92 15.39
N ARG A 327 -0.11 -13.83 15.56
CA ARG A 327 -0.76 -13.58 16.84
C ARG A 327 -1.79 -14.66 17.12
N ASP A 328 -1.78 -15.19 18.36
CA ASP A 328 -2.84 -16.07 18.82
C ASP A 328 -3.99 -15.24 19.37
N VAL A 329 -5.15 -15.33 18.74
CA VAL A 329 -6.35 -14.60 19.14
C VAL A 329 -7.53 -15.56 19.26
N ASN A 330 -8.05 -15.73 20.48
CA ASN A 330 -9.21 -16.60 20.71
C ASN A 330 -9.07 -18.02 20.15
N GLY A 331 -7.84 -18.55 20.14
CA GLY A 331 -7.52 -19.88 19.63
C GLY A 331 -7.33 -19.98 18.12
N ILE A 332 -7.32 -18.84 17.42
CA ILE A 332 -6.94 -18.76 16.01
C ILE A 332 -5.57 -18.09 15.85
N LYS A 333 -4.83 -18.55 14.84
CA LYS A 333 -3.60 -17.88 14.43
C LYS A 333 -3.93 -16.83 13.38
N LEU A 334 -3.63 -15.57 13.69
CA LEU A 334 -3.83 -14.43 12.80
C LEU A 334 -2.49 -13.90 12.31
N PRO A 335 -2.14 -14.10 11.04
CA PRO A 335 -0.97 -13.48 10.44
C PRO A 335 -1.19 -11.99 10.14
N TYR A 336 -0.14 -11.21 10.39
CA TYR A 336 0.02 -9.81 9.98
C TYR A 336 1.21 -9.75 9.05
N ILE A 337 1.00 -9.36 7.81
CA ILE A 337 2.08 -9.24 6.82
C ILE A 337 2.25 -7.79 6.41
N ILE A 338 3.45 -7.29 6.58
CA ILE A 338 3.86 -5.98 6.15
C ILE A 338 4.69 -6.17 4.87
N ALA A 339 4.31 -5.49 3.81
CA ALA A 339 5.00 -5.48 2.54
C ALA A 339 5.01 -4.05 1.98
N GLY A 340 5.75 -3.17 2.66
CA GLY A 340 6.01 -1.79 2.24
C GLY A 340 7.27 -1.67 1.40
N CYS A 341 7.57 -2.67 0.60
CA CYS A 341 8.82 -2.82 -0.13
C CYS A 341 8.62 -2.84 -1.66
N GLY A 342 7.65 -2.05 -2.15
CA GLY A 342 7.28 -2.02 -3.56
C GLY A 342 8.19 -1.19 -4.47
N GLY A 343 9.07 -0.33 -3.91
CA GLY A 343 9.97 0.45 -4.76
C GLY A 343 10.55 1.73 -4.15
N TYR A 344 9.87 2.35 -3.16
CA TYR A 344 10.29 3.67 -2.66
C TYR A 344 11.68 3.67 -2.01
N ASN A 345 11.88 2.98 -0.92
CA ASN A 345 13.18 2.72 -0.30
C ASN A 345 13.10 1.54 0.67
N LEU A 346 14.22 1.12 1.24
CA LEU A 346 14.23 0.07 2.25
C LEU A 346 14.67 0.65 3.60
N SER A 347 13.85 0.44 4.61
CA SER A 347 14.14 0.79 5.99
C SER A 347 14.97 -0.31 6.68
N PRO A 348 15.88 0.04 7.60
CA PRO A 348 16.54 -0.97 8.41
C PRO A 348 15.54 -1.58 9.40
N TYR A 349 15.60 -2.90 9.58
CA TYR A 349 14.95 -3.53 10.72
C TYR A 349 15.60 -3.05 12.02
N ALA A 350 14.79 -2.60 12.94
CA ALA A 350 15.28 -2.25 14.26
C ALA A 350 15.57 -3.55 15.02
N LYS A 351 16.87 -3.92 15.13
CA LYS A 351 17.27 -5.14 15.81
C LYS A 351 16.76 -5.16 17.26
N ALA A 352 16.12 -6.24 17.65
CA ALA A 352 15.74 -6.47 19.06
C ALA A 352 16.94 -6.42 20.02
N SER A 353 18.17 -6.52 19.50
CA SER A 353 19.43 -6.36 20.24
C SER A 353 19.92 -4.92 20.32
N ASP A 354 19.32 -3.97 19.62
CA ASP A 354 19.67 -2.55 19.75
C ASP A 354 18.96 -1.96 20.97
N PRO A 355 19.68 -1.62 22.05
CA PRO A 355 19.07 -1.07 23.27
C PRO A 355 18.41 0.29 23.05
N THR A 356 18.66 0.96 21.91
CA THR A 356 18.02 2.23 21.54
C THR A 356 16.64 2.02 20.92
N VAL A 357 16.35 0.82 20.42
CA VAL A 357 15.07 0.45 19.85
C VAL A 357 14.17 -0.08 20.96
N LYS A 358 13.23 0.74 21.37
CA LYS A 358 12.16 0.30 22.26
C LYS A 358 11.19 -0.56 21.47
N VAL A 359 11.27 -1.89 21.64
CA VAL A 359 10.19 -2.78 21.23
C VAL A 359 8.92 -2.29 21.92
N PRO A 360 7.84 -2.00 21.19
CA PRO A 360 6.58 -1.57 21.78
C PRO A 360 6.15 -2.59 22.86
N PRO A 361 5.63 -2.15 24.00
CA PRO A 361 5.15 -3.06 25.05
C PRO A 361 4.12 -4.08 24.55
N SER A 362 3.31 -3.70 23.55
CA SER A 362 2.39 -4.58 22.83
C SER A 362 3.11 -5.68 22.03
N MET A 363 4.35 -5.48 21.63
CA MET A 363 5.15 -6.47 20.89
C MET A 363 6.00 -7.36 21.80
N ALA A 364 6.23 -6.96 23.04
CA ALA A 364 7.02 -7.75 23.99
C ALA A 364 6.28 -9.02 24.47
N ASN A 365 4.95 -9.04 24.41
CA ASN A 365 4.12 -10.09 24.98
C ASN A 365 3.13 -10.73 24.02
N ASP A 366 2.96 -10.17 22.79
CA ASP A 366 1.92 -10.63 21.88
C ASP A 366 2.15 -10.06 20.48
N PRO A 367 2.38 -10.23 19.47
CA PRO A 367 2.61 -11.12 18.37
C PRO A 367 4.10 -11.53 18.19
N SER A 368 4.34 -12.72 17.77
CA SER A 368 5.68 -13.21 17.47
C SER A 368 6.09 -12.87 16.04
N LEU A 369 7.25 -12.24 15.87
CA LEU A 369 7.87 -12.07 14.55
C LEU A 369 8.30 -13.43 14.00
N GLN A 370 7.80 -13.78 12.82
CA GLN A 370 8.10 -15.05 12.16
C GLN A 370 9.12 -14.90 11.04
N ALA A 371 9.03 -13.82 10.26
CA ALA A 371 9.97 -13.54 9.16
C ALA A 371 10.18 -12.04 9.00
N TYR A 372 11.36 -11.64 8.55
CA TYR A 372 11.63 -10.29 8.07
C TYR A 372 12.73 -10.31 7.01
N MET A 373 12.66 -9.38 6.08
CA MET A 373 13.66 -9.23 5.02
C MET A 373 13.72 -7.77 4.58
N LYS A 374 14.94 -7.26 4.47
CA LYS A 374 15.19 -5.94 3.90
C LYS A 374 15.46 -6.09 2.40
N THR A 375 14.41 -6.26 1.65
CA THR A 375 14.46 -6.43 0.19
C THR A 375 13.21 -5.89 -0.47
N PHE A 376 13.31 -5.44 -1.70
CA PHE A 376 12.14 -5.15 -2.51
C PHE A 376 11.47 -6.44 -3.01
N GLY A 377 10.18 -6.37 -3.23
CA GLY A 377 9.40 -7.51 -3.69
C GLY A 377 7.91 -7.29 -3.59
N TYR A 378 7.16 -8.36 -3.78
CA TYR A 378 5.69 -8.33 -3.75
C TYR A 378 5.12 -9.66 -3.27
N MET A 379 3.89 -9.65 -2.82
CA MET A 379 3.14 -10.86 -2.46
C MET A 379 2.33 -11.36 -3.64
N LYS A 380 2.36 -12.66 -3.85
CA LYS A 380 1.42 -13.42 -4.68
C LYS A 380 0.50 -14.22 -3.76
N ILE A 381 -0.78 -13.90 -3.77
CA ILE A 381 -1.77 -14.47 -2.87
C ILE A 381 -2.74 -15.32 -3.67
N LYS A 382 -2.99 -16.53 -3.19
CA LYS A 382 -3.92 -17.48 -3.80
C LYS A 382 -4.98 -17.88 -2.78
N ALA A 383 -6.24 -17.65 -3.11
CA ALA A 383 -7.38 -18.08 -2.31
C ALA A 383 -8.16 -19.18 -3.01
N THR A 384 -8.60 -20.15 -2.23
CA THR A 384 -9.52 -21.22 -2.60
C THR A 384 -10.67 -21.27 -1.59
N ALA A 385 -11.62 -22.19 -1.76
CA ALA A 385 -12.70 -22.37 -0.78
C ALA A 385 -12.20 -22.82 0.62
N THR A 386 -10.97 -23.35 0.74
CA THR A 386 -10.46 -23.92 1.98
C THR A 386 -9.16 -23.33 2.48
N GLN A 387 -8.45 -22.60 1.66
CA GLN A 387 -7.10 -22.12 1.99
C GLN A 387 -6.83 -20.73 1.41
N LEU A 388 -6.03 -19.96 2.16
CA LEU A 388 -5.39 -18.74 1.70
C LEU A 388 -3.87 -18.94 1.76
N ALA A 389 -3.21 -18.96 0.61
CA ALA A 389 -1.77 -19.08 0.50
C ALA A 389 -1.14 -17.75 0.15
N VAL A 390 -0.09 -17.37 0.85
CA VAL A 390 0.68 -16.15 0.59
C VAL A 390 2.12 -16.54 0.30
N VAL A 391 2.67 -16.00 -0.79
CA VAL A 391 4.08 -16.14 -1.16
C VAL A 391 4.67 -14.76 -1.35
N PHE A 392 5.73 -14.45 -0.64
CA PHE A 392 6.52 -13.25 -0.88
C PHE A 392 7.64 -13.55 -1.88
N ASN A 393 7.68 -12.79 -2.96
CA ASN A 393 8.67 -12.87 -4.01
C ASN A 393 9.61 -11.67 -3.91
N SER A 394 10.87 -11.92 -3.57
CA SER A 394 11.93 -10.90 -3.56
C SER A 394 12.48 -10.69 -4.98
N ILE A 395 12.84 -9.45 -5.32
CA ILE A 395 13.64 -9.18 -6.53
C ILE A 395 15.12 -9.53 -6.32
N ASP A 396 15.57 -9.64 -5.07
CA ASP A 396 16.93 -10.10 -4.76
C ASP A 396 17.00 -11.63 -4.89
N VAL A 397 17.74 -12.08 -5.87
CA VAL A 397 17.92 -13.50 -6.19
C VAL A 397 18.56 -14.31 -5.05
N SER A 398 19.23 -13.67 -4.10
CA SER A 398 19.84 -14.32 -2.94
C SER A 398 18.79 -14.97 -2.03
N TYR A 399 17.59 -14.40 -1.95
CA TYR A 399 16.46 -14.98 -1.20
C TYR A 399 15.73 -16.07 -2.00
N GLY A 400 15.93 -16.12 -3.31
CA GLY A 400 15.22 -17.02 -4.23
C GLY A 400 13.78 -16.59 -4.49
N ILE A 401 13.14 -17.26 -5.47
CA ILE A 401 11.77 -17.03 -5.89
C ILE A 401 10.85 -17.24 -4.71
N ALA A 402 10.23 -17.32 -4.03
CA ALA A 402 9.46 -17.61 -2.81
C ALA A 402 10.35 -17.44 -1.58
N ALA A 403 10.63 -16.18 -1.27
CA ALA A 403 11.50 -15.85 -0.14
C ALA A 403 10.84 -16.17 1.21
N ASP A 404 9.52 -15.99 1.34
CA ASP A 404 8.69 -16.45 2.47
C ASP A 404 7.37 -16.99 1.95
N SER A 405 6.77 -17.96 2.67
CA SER A 405 5.45 -18.47 2.30
C SER A 405 4.70 -19.09 3.46
N ILE A 406 3.38 -18.88 3.48
CA ILE A 406 2.45 -19.50 4.42
C ILE A 406 1.19 -19.98 3.70
N VAL A 407 0.54 -20.95 4.32
CA VAL A 407 -0.81 -21.38 3.98
C VAL A 407 -1.68 -21.32 5.24
N ILE A 408 -2.78 -20.61 5.14
CA ILE A 408 -3.80 -20.50 6.19
C ILE A 408 -4.95 -21.43 5.82
N ASP A 409 -5.26 -22.37 6.67
CA ASP A 409 -6.44 -23.21 6.54
C ASP A 409 -7.67 -22.43 7.02
N LEU A 410 -8.66 -22.25 6.16
CA LEU A 410 -9.83 -21.41 6.46
C LEU A 410 -10.82 -22.04 7.43
N GLN A 411 -10.72 -23.34 7.70
CA GLN A 411 -11.57 -24.06 8.64
C GLN A 411 -10.98 -24.08 10.05
N THR A 412 -9.69 -24.38 10.13
CA THR A 412 -9.00 -24.56 11.43
C THR A 412 -8.23 -23.33 11.88
N HIS A 413 -8.05 -22.35 10.99
CA HIS A 413 -7.15 -21.19 11.15
C HIS A 413 -5.70 -21.59 11.48
N ALA A 414 -5.31 -22.83 11.12
CA ALA A 414 -3.93 -23.26 11.24
C ALA A 414 -3.08 -22.57 10.16
N VAL A 415 -1.93 -22.07 10.58
CA VAL A 415 -0.92 -21.48 9.68
C VAL A 415 0.19 -22.49 9.49
N THR A 416 0.42 -22.91 8.24
CA THR A 416 1.53 -23.76 7.85
C THR A 416 2.57 -22.97 7.10
N GLU A 417 3.81 -23.02 7.57
CA GLU A 417 4.92 -22.35 6.88
C GLU A 417 5.49 -23.25 5.78
N GLY A 418 5.70 -22.70 4.60
CA GLY A 418 6.44 -23.33 3.52
C GLY A 418 7.93 -22.98 3.61
N LYS A 419 8.31 -21.78 3.18
CA LYS A 419 9.64 -21.24 3.31
C LYS A 419 9.63 -20.08 4.30
N ARG A 420 10.67 -19.96 5.11
CA ARG A 420 10.82 -18.84 6.05
C ARG A 420 12.01 -17.99 5.61
N GLY A 421 11.71 -16.77 5.15
CA GLY A 421 12.72 -15.77 4.85
C GLY A 421 13.32 -15.19 6.14
N ARG A 422 14.63 -15.27 6.27
CA ARG A 422 15.39 -14.58 7.31
C ARG A 422 16.64 -13.99 6.70
N GLU A 423 16.92 -12.72 7.00
CA GLU A 423 18.28 -12.25 6.86
C GLU A 423 19.17 -13.04 7.84
N PRO A 424 20.39 -13.40 7.43
CA PRO A 424 21.36 -13.89 8.39
C PRO A 424 21.56 -12.80 9.45
N LEU A 425 21.35 -13.17 10.71
CA LEU A 425 21.61 -12.30 11.87
C LEU A 425 23.08 -11.91 11.95
#